data_87447b03169d524d8bfc12dc8e1305f4
#
_entry.id   87447b03169d524d8bfc12dc8e1305f4
#
_cell.length_a   1.000
_cell.length_b   1.000
_cell.length_c   1.000
_cell.angle_alpha   90.00
_cell.angle_beta   90.00
_cell.angle_gamma   90.00
#
_symmetry.space_group_name_H-M   'P 1'
#
loop_
_entity.id
_entity.type
_entity.pdbx_description
1 polymer ?
#
loop_
_entity_poly.entity_id
_entity_poly.type
_entity_poly.pdbx_seq_one_letter_code
_entity_poly.pdbx_strand_id
1 'polypeptide(L)'
;MILGIDTSTIVSSVALIDNNKVLAELNVQHKLTHSEMLMPNIDTLLKLGSVNKGDLTAIAVSIGPGSFTGLRIGLATAKALAYALKIPIVGVSSLEALAYNFKLPEIYIMPLLDAQKGNCYMALYCWENEQLS
;
A
#
# COMPACT_ATOMS: atom_id res chain seq x y z
N MET A 1 -14.53 -4.58 -3.52
CA MET A 1 -13.61 -3.50 -3.94
C MET A 1 -12.72 -3.11 -2.77
N ILE A 2 -11.41 -3.19 -2.94
CA ILE A 2 -10.42 -2.86 -1.90
C ILE A 2 -9.65 -1.61 -2.34
N LEU A 3 -9.46 -0.67 -1.42
CA LEU A 3 -8.55 0.45 -1.59
C LEU A 3 -7.22 0.10 -0.93
N GLY A 4 -6.14 0.08 -1.70
CA GLY A 4 -4.77 -0.07 -1.21
C GLY A 4 -4.10 1.29 -1.05
N ILE A 5 -3.35 1.47 0.05
CA ILE A 5 -2.62 2.71 0.36
C ILE A 5 -1.20 2.33 0.79
N ASP A 6 -0.20 2.90 0.14
CA ASP A 6 1.20 2.76 0.53
C ASP A 6 1.89 4.12 0.50
N THR A 7 2.29 4.58 1.67
CA THR A 7 3.05 5.82 1.88
C THR A 7 4.36 5.54 2.63
N SER A 8 4.87 4.31 2.52
CA SER A 8 6.09 3.87 3.20
C SER A 8 7.38 4.46 2.63
N THR A 9 7.34 4.98 1.41
CA THR A 9 8.48 5.61 0.72
C THR A 9 8.12 7.03 0.28
N ILE A 10 9.02 7.68 -0.47
CA ILE A 10 8.75 9.00 -1.08
C ILE A 10 7.66 8.95 -2.15
N VAL A 11 7.34 7.77 -2.66
CA VAL A 11 6.23 7.57 -3.58
C VAL A 11 4.96 7.31 -2.80
N SER A 12 3.93 8.10 -3.05
CA SER A 12 2.58 7.87 -2.54
C SER A 12 1.83 7.02 -3.55
N SER A 13 1.41 5.84 -3.15
CA SER A 13 0.72 4.89 -4.02
C SER A 13 -0.66 4.58 -3.48
N VAL A 14 -1.65 4.65 -4.36
CA VAL A 14 -3.02 4.21 -4.08
C VAL A 14 -3.52 3.34 -5.23
N ALA A 15 -4.29 2.32 -4.92
CA ALA A 15 -4.81 1.39 -5.93
C ALA A 15 -6.22 0.91 -5.57
N LEU A 16 -7.03 0.66 -6.59
CA LEU A 16 -8.32 -0.01 -6.48
C LEU A 16 -8.19 -1.44 -6.99
N ILE A 17 -8.62 -2.38 -6.17
CA ILE A 17 -8.51 -3.81 -6.45
C ILE A 17 -9.89 -4.45 -6.37
N ASP A 18 -10.24 -5.21 -7.39
CA ASP A 18 -11.47 -5.98 -7.43
C ASP A 18 -11.20 -7.36 -8.01
N ASN A 19 -11.66 -8.43 -7.35
CA ASN A 19 -11.46 -9.82 -7.78
C ASN A 19 -10.01 -10.13 -8.19
N ASN A 20 -9.04 -9.73 -7.36
CA ASN A 20 -7.60 -9.90 -7.56
C ASN A 20 -7.04 -9.18 -8.81
N LYS A 21 -7.76 -8.20 -9.33
CA LYS A 21 -7.31 -7.36 -10.43
C LYS A 21 -7.20 -5.90 -9.99
N VAL A 22 -6.15 -5.24 -10.43
CA VAL A 22 -5.98 -3.80 -10.24
C VAL A 22 -6.84 -3.09 -11.29
N LEU A 23 -7.85 -2.33 -10.85
CA LEU A 23 -8.71 -1.54 -11.73
C LEU A 23 -8.08 -0.19 -12.05
N ALA A 24 -7.46 0.43 -11.07
CA ALA A 24 -6.80 1.72 -11.22
C ALA A 24 -5.67 1.82 -10.19
N GLU A 25 -4.63 2.51 -10.56
CA GLU A 25 -3.45 2.75 -9.71
C GLU A 25 -2.94 4.15 -9.97
N LEU A 26 -2.55 4.84 -8.91
CA LEU A 26 -1.96 6.17 -8.97
C LEU A 26 -0.71 6.20 -8.09
N ASN A 27 0.45 6.42 -8.71
CA ASN A 27 1.73 6.53 -8.04
C ASN A 27 2.26 7.94 -8.26
N VAL A 28 2.51 8.67 -7.18
CA VAL A 28 2.98 10.05 -7.25
C VAL A 28 4.18 10.24 -6.34
N GLN A 29 5.27 10.72 -6.91
CA GLN A 29 6.45 11.11 -6.15
C GLN A 29 6.43 12.62 -5.95
N HIS A 30 6.25 13.06 -4.69
CA HIS A 30 6.28 14.45 -4.31
C HIS A 30 7.51 14.78 -3.47
N LYS A 31 8.05 16.00 -3.64
CA LYS A 31 9.08 16.55 -2.75
C LYS A 31 8.50 16.99 -1.40
N LEU A 32 7.17 17.18 -1.34
CA LEU A 32 6.42 17.61 -0.16
C LEU A 32 5.77 16.42 0.55
N THR A 33 5.29 16.65 1.76
CA THR A 33 4.67 15.63 2.60
C THR A 33 3.43 15.01 1.93
N HIS A 34 3.22 13.72 2.09
CA HIS A 34 2.06 12.98 1.57
C HIS A 34 0.71 13.49 2.12
N SER A 35 0.73 14.23 3.25
CA SER A 35 -0.47 14.62 3.99
C SER A 35 -1.45 15.46 3.18
N GLU A 36 -0.97 16.34 2.32
CA GLU A 36 -1.80 17.25 1.55
C GLU A 36 -2.36 16.62 0.28
N MET A 37 -1.73 15.56 -0.22
CA MET A 37 -2.03 14.98 -1.53
C MET A 37 -2.74 13.63 -1.46
N LEU A 38 -2.69 12.94 -0.32
CA LEU A 38 -3.20 11.56 -0.24
C LEU A 38 -4.72 11.49 -0.48
N MET A 39 -5.53 12.31 0.21
CA MET A 39 -6.97 12.33 -0.02
C MET A 39 -7.37 12.78 -1.43
N PRO A 40 -6.79 13.87 -1.99
CA PRO A 40 -7.00 14.22 -3.40
C PRO A 40 -6.62 13.09 -4.36
N ASN A 41 -5.54 12.37 -4.12
CA ASN A 41 -5.12 11.24 -4.94
C ASN A 41 -6.14 10.08 -4.87
N ILE A 42 -6.67 9.80 -3.68
CA ILE A 42 -7.73 8.80 -3.51
C ILE A 42 -9.00 9.21 -4.28
N ASP A 43 -9.41 10.47 -4.17
CA ASP A 43 -10.57 10.97 -4.92
C ASP A 43 -10.35 10.87 -6.44
N THR A 44 -9.17 11.20 -6.92
CA THR A 44 -8.79 11.05 -8.33
C THR A 44 -8.84 9.58 -8.75
N LEU A 45 -8.30 8.69 -7.93
CA LEU A 45 -8.29 7.24 -8.18
C LEU A 45 -9.72 6.69 -8.32
N LEU A 46 -10.62 7.07 -7.41
CA LEU A 46 -12.01 6.64 -7.45
C LEU A 46 -12.72 7.10 -8.73
N LYS A 47 -12.46 8.33 -9.16
CA LYS A 47 -12.97 8.86 -10.44
C LYS A 47 -12.43 8.10 -11.63
N LEU A 48 -11.13 7.81 -11.66
CA LEU A 48 -10.50 7.02 -12.73
C LEU A 48 -11.11 5.61 -12.83
N GLY A 49 -11.40 4.99 -11.70
CA GLY A 49 -12.03 3.66 -11.65
C GLY A 49 -13.53 3.68 -11.79
N SER A 50 -14.18 4.85 -11.90
CA SER A 50 -15.65 5.00 -11.88
C SER A 50 -16.29 4.32 -10.67
N VAL A 51 -15.67 4.48 -9.50
CA VAL A 51 -16.05 3.83 -8.24
C VAL A 51 -16.48 4.88 -7.22
N ASN A 52 -17.55 4.62 -6.49
CA ASN A 52 -17.98 5.45 -5.37
C ASN A 52 -17.34 4.95 -4.06
N LYS A 53 -17.15 5.84 -3.09
CA LYS A 53 -16.62 5.46 -1.76
C LYS A 53 -17.45 4.35 -1.11
N GLY A 54 -18.77 4.35 -1.31
CA GLY A 54 -19.67 3.33 -0.78
C GLY A 54 -19.48 1.93 -1.37
N ASP A 55 -18.77 1.81 -2.50
CA ASP A 55 -18.46 0.52 -3.12
C ASP A 55 -17.23 -0.16 -2.49
N LEU A 56 -16.49 0.56 -1.66
CA LEU A 56 -15.33 0.02 -0.95
C LEU A 56 -15.79 -0.92 0.17
N THR A 57 -15.18 -2.11 0.22
CA THR A 57 -15.49 -3.14 1.21
C THR A 57 -14.38 -3.36 2.23
N ALA A 58 -13.17 -2.90 1.94
CA ALA A 58 -12.01 -2.97 2.84
C ALA A 58 -10.95 -1.96 2.40
N ILE A 59 -10.07 -1.62 3.34
CA ILE A 59 -8.87 -0.82 3.08
C ILE A 59 -7.65 -1.62 3.49
N ALA A 60 -6.68 -1.75 2.58
CA ALA A 60 -5.36 -2.29 2.86
C ALA A 60 -4.36 -1.13 2.95
N VAL A 61 -3.51 -1.14 3.96
CA VAL A 61 -2.54 -0.06 4.17
C VAL A 61 -1.18 -0.62 4.58
N SER A 62 -0.12 -0.04 4.03
CA SER A 62 1.24 -0.38 4.43
C SER A 62 1.50 0.04 5.88
N ILE A 63 1.98 -0.91 6.70
CA ILE A 63 2.30 -0.69 8.11
C ILE A 63 3.80 -0.56 8.39
N GLY A 64 4.61 -0.57 7.34
CA GLY A 64 6.07 -0.52 7.44
C GLY A 64 6.72 -1.87 7.17
N PRO A 65 8.04 -1.88 7.22
CA PRO A 65 8.95 -0.76 7.53
C PRO A 65 8.96 0.32 6.44
N GLY A 66 9.46 1.51 6.80
CA GLY A 66 9.59 2.63 5.86
C GLY A 66 9.64 3.98 6.55
N SER A 67 9.32 5.03 5.81
CA SER A 67 9.27 6.40 6.34
C SER A 67 8.29 6.52 7.50
N PHE A 68 8.78 6.94 8.66
CA PHE A 68 7.96 7.13 9.85
C PHE A 68 6.83 8.15 9.62
N THR A 69 7.16 9.29 9.03
CA THR A 69 6.16 10.33 8.71
C THR A 69 5.16 9.84 7.67
N GLY A 70 5.64 9.23 6.59
CA GLY A 70 4.78 8.70 5.52
C GLY A 70 3.82 7.63 6.02
N LEU A 71 4.31 6.66 6.78
CA LEU A 71 3.49 5.59 7.35
C LEU A 71 2.37 6.12 8.25
N ARG A 72 2.66 7.11 9.09
CA ARG A 72 1.64 7.74 9.95
C ARG A 72 0.53 8.41 9.16
N ILE A 73 0.88 9.09 8.08
CA ILE A 73 -0.09 9.76 7.18
C ILE A 73 -1.00 8.72 6.52
N GLY A 74 -0.43 7.67 5.96
CA GLY A 74 -1.19 6.58 5.33
C GLY A 74 -2.11 5.87 6.31
N LEU A 75 -1.60 5.51 7.48
CA LEU A 75 -2.37 4.87 8.54
C LEU A 75 -3.50 5.75 9.07
N ALA A 76 -3.23 7.02 9.33
CA ALA A 76 -4.26 7.95 9.79
C ALA A 76 -5.39 8.12 8.77
N THR A 77 -5.03 8.27 7.49
CA THR A 77 -6.01 8.37 6.40
C THR A 77 -6.83 7.09 6.24
N ALA A 78 -6.16 5.93 6.24
CA ALA A 78 -6.83 4.64 6.14
C ALA A 78 -7.81 4.40 7.31
N LYS A 79 -7.39 4.70 8.53
CA LYS A 79 -8.23 4.58 9.73
C LYS A 79 -9.43 5.51 9.66
N ALA A 80 -9.24 6.76 9.26
CA ALA A 80 -10.33 7.74 9.14
C ALA A 80 -11.37 7.28 8.10
N LEU A 81 -10.92 6.82 6.94
CA LEU A 81 -11.81 6.30 5.89
C LEU A 81 -12.54 5.02 6.33
N ALA A 82 -11.82 4.07 6.91
CA ALA A 82 -12.40 2.82 7.38
C ALA A 82 -13.47 3.08 8.45
N TYR A 83 -13.21 3.99 9.37
CA TYR A 83 -14.16 4.41 10.39
C TYR A 83 -15.41 5.07 9.78
N ALA A 84 -15.20 6.03 8.88
CA ALA A 84 -16.31 6.76 8.23
C ALA A 84 -17.19 5.85 7.37
N LEU A 85 -16.60 4.91 6.67
CA LEU A 85 -17.29 3.97 5.79
C LEU A 85 -17.77 2.70 6.50
N LYS A 86 -17.37 2.49 7.75
CA LYS A 86 -17.68 1.30 8.56
C LYS A 86 -17.21 0.00 7.87
N ILE A 87 -16.01 0.01 7.32
CA ILE A 87 -15.39 -1.12 6.65
C ILE A 87 -14.10 -1.53 7.35
N PRO A 88 -13.67 -2.80 7.22
CA PRO A 88 -12.43 -3.28 7.83
C PRO A 88 -11.18 -2.66 7.20
N ILE A 89 -10.12 -2.62 8.01
CA ILE A 89 -8.79 -2.21 7.61
C ILE A 89 -7.82 -3.37 7.83
N VAL A 90 -6.89 -3.56 6.88
CA VAL A 90 -5.87 -4.62 6.93
C VAL A 90 -4.49 -3.96 6.79
N GLY A 91 -3.60 -4.27 7.72
CA GLY A 91 -2.19 -3.86 7.64
C GLY A 91 -1.37 -4.84 6.79
N VAL A 92 -0.52 -4.30 5.92
CA VAL A 92 0.35 -5.08 5.04
C VAL A 92 1.79 -4.64 5.25
N SER A 93 2.72 -5.58 5.42
CA SER A 93 4.15 -5.29 5.47
C SER A 93 4.62 -4.70 4.14
N SER A 94 5.39 -3.61 4.19
CA SER A 94 5.98 -3.00 2.99
C SER A 94 6.93 -3.95 2.27
N LEU A 95 7.70 -4.74 3.00
CA LEU A 95 8.62 -5.73 2.42
C LEU A 95 7.86 -6.89 1.79
N GLU A 96 6.80 -7.37 2.43
CA GLU A 96 5.94 -8.40 1.88
C GLU A 96 5.27 -7.92 0.58
N ALA A 97 4.74 -6.71 0.56
CA ALA A 97 4.15 -6.12 -0.64
C ALA A 97 5.14 -6.05 -1.81
N LEU A 98 6.42 -5.71 -1.54
CA LEU A 98 7.47 -5.73 -2.56
C LEU A 98 7.72 -7.14 -3.08
N ALA A 99 7.76 -8.14 -2.21
CA ALA A 99 8.00 -9.54 -2.58
C ALA A 99 6.87 -10.10 -3.46
N TYR A 100 5.64 -9.65 -3.27
CA TYR A 100 4.48 -10.06 -4.08
C TYR A 100 4.60 -9.71 -5.57
N ASN A 101 5.46 -8.76 -5.95
CA ASN A 101 5.70 -8.43 -7.35
C ASN A 101 6.39 -9.57 -8.13
N PHE A 102 6.98 -10.54 -7.43
CA PHE A 102 7.77 -11.60 -8.04
C PHE A 102 7.22 -12.97 -7.61
N LYS A 103 6.28 -13.51 -8.36
CA LYS A 103 5.75 -14.85 -8.11
C LYS A 103 6.66 -15.89 -8.79
N LEU A 104 7.79 -16.18 -8.16
CA LEU A 104 8.80 -17.13 -8.63
C LEU A 104 8.88 -18.30 -7.65
N PRO A 105 8.32 -19.47 -7.98
CA PRO A 105 8.36 -20.63 -7.09
C PRO A 105 9.78 -21.12 -6.88
N GLU A 106 10.07 -21.62 -5.68
CA GLU A 106 11.37 -22.21 -5.29
C GLU A 106 12.56 -21.22 -5.31
N ILE A 107 12.28 -19.92 -5.40
CA ILE A 107 13.32 -18.88 -5.35
C ILE A 107 13.09 -17.99 -4.12
N TYR A 108 14.18 -17.70 -3.42
CA TYR A 108 14.15 -16.73 -2.34
C TYR A 108 14.12 -15.30 -2.87
N ILE A 109 13.20 -14.51 -2.34
CA ILE A 109 13.04 -13.10 -2.66
C ILE A 109 13.41 -12.29 -1.42
N MET A 110 14.36 -11.39 -1.57
CA MET A 110 14.82 -10.53 -0.46
C MET A 110 14.60 -9.07 -0.82
N PRO A 111 13.41 -8.51 -0.49
CA PRO A 111 13.19 -7.09 -0.66
C PRO A 111 14.05 -6.28 0.31
N LEU A 112 14.52 -5.14 -0.13
CA LEU A 112 15.37 -4.23 0.62
C LEU A 112 14.77 -2.82 0.58
N LEU A 113 14.73 -2.16 1.73
CA LEU A 113 14.37 -0.74 1.86
C LEU A 113 15.47 0.00 2.60
N ASP A 114 15.82 1.18 2.12
CA ASP A 114 16.78 2.04 2.79
C ASP A 114 16.23 2.50 4.15
N ALA A 115 16.97 2.19 5.21
CA ALA A 115 16.64 2.60 6.59
C ALA A 115 17.45 3.82 7.03
N GLN A 116 18.20 4.45 6.12
CA GLN A 116 19.10 5.58 6.33
C GLN A 116 20.30 5.25 7.22
N LYS A 117 21.29 6.13 7.26
CA LYS A 117 22.52 6.00 8.04
C LYS A 117 23.28 4.70 7.76
N GLY A 118 23.27 4.23 6.52
CA GLY A 118 23.96 3.00 6.10
C GLY A 118 23.25 1.72 6.52
N ASN A 119 22.02 1.79 6.97
CA ASN A 119 21.20 0.64 7.34
C ASN A 119 20.14 0.34 6.28
N CYS A 120 19.65 -0.89 6.26
CA CYS A 120 18.51 -1.27 5.43
C CYS A 120 17.54 -2.15 6.20
N TYR A 121 16.26 -2.08 5.82
CA TYR A 121 15.27 -3.07 6.18
C TYR A 121 15.30 -4.19 5.16
N MET A 122 15.27 -5.44 5.61
CA MET A 122 15.23 -6.61 4.72
C MET A 122 14.39 -7.72 5.36
N ALA A 123 13.84 -8.57 4.49
CA ALA A 123 13.22 -9.83 4.88
C ALA A 123 13.46 -10.85 3.78
N LEU A 124 13.33 -12.12 4.10
CA LEU A 124 13.49 -13.21 3.15
C LEU A 124 12.15 -13.92 2.98
N TYR A 125 11.70 -14.05 1.74
CA TYR A 125 10.45 -14.70 1.40
C TYR A 125 10.66 -15.80 0.38
N CYS A 126 9.77 -16.78 0.38
CA CYS A 126 9.72 -17.84 -0.62
C CYS A 126 8.26 -18.14 -0.95
N TRP A 127 7.99 -18.44 -2.21
CA TRP A 127 6.66 -18.91 -2.63
C TRP A 127 6.57 -20.41 -2.48
N GLU A 128 5.70 -20.87 -1.60
CA GLU A 128 5.39 -22.28 -1.38
C GLU A 128 3.88 -22.50 -1.53
N ASN A 129 3.48 -23.44 -2.40
CA ASN A 129 2.06 -23.76 -2.63
C ASN A 129 1.17 -22.53 -2.87
N GLU A 130 1.65 -21.60 -3.71
CA GLU A 130 0.98 -20.35 -4.06
C GLU A 130 0.84 -19.34 -2.89
N GLN A 131 1.50 -19.59 -1.77
CA GLN A 131 1.57 -18.68 -0.63
C GLN A 131 2.98 -18.14 -0.46
N LEU A 132 3.06 -16.85 -0.14
CA LEU A 132 4.32 -16.21 0.22
C LEU A 132 4.54 -16.37 1.73
N SER A 133 5.69 -16.86 2.09
CA SER A 133 6.08 -17.01 3.50
C SER A 133 7.49 -16.50 3.80
#